data_8f6d11357b7e20781f48e0596fed4fe2
#
_entry.id   8f6d11357b7e20781f48e0596fed4fe2
#
_cell.length_a   1.000
_cell.length_b   1.000
_cell.length_c   1.000
_cell.angle_alpha   90.00
_cell.angle_beta   90.00
_cell.angle_gamma   90.00
#
_symmetry.space_group_name_H-M   'P 1'
#
loop_
_entity.id
_entity.type
_entity.pdbx_description
1 polymer ?
#
loop_
_entity_poly.entity_id
_entity_poly.type
_entity_poly.pdbx_seq_one_letter_code
_entity_poly.pdbx_strand_id
1 'polypeptide(L)'
;MYYTMKETCEMANMTYEALKYYCNVGLIPNVKRDKNNHRVFDENNINWIKSLSCLKNCGMSIKEMQAYLKLCLQGEQTIPERQEMLEEQKYNLIKKLEEIQESLKYIDKKQKFYNQVLNGEVEYHSYLIDTSKKS
;
A
#
# COMPACT_ATOMS: atom_id res chain seq x y z
N MET A 1 -5.99 -18.10 22.18
CA MET A 1 -6.69 -16.87 22.51
C MET A 1 -7.32 -16.29 21.26
N TYR A 2 -8.53 -15.78 21.36
CA TYR A 2 -9.25 -15.19 20.22
C TYR A 2 -9.49 -13.71 20.41
N TYR A 3 -9.57 -13.00 19.32
CA TYR A 3 -9.75 -11.55 19.30
C TYR A 3 -11.01 -11.22 18.49
N THR A 4 -11.70 -10.17 18.89
CA THR A 4 -12.88 -9.66 18.19
C THR A 4 -12.49 -8.94 16.90
N MET A 5 -13.49 -8.61 16.05
CA MET A 5 -13.28 -7.75 14.89
C MET A 5 -12.61 -6.43 15.29
N LYS A 6 -13.12 -5.79 16.34
CA LYS A 6 -12.60 -4.50 16.81
C LYS A 6 -11.14 -4.61 17.26
N GLU A 7 -10.84 -5.59 18.09
CA GLU A 7 -9.48 -5.84 18.58
C GLU A 7 -8.53 -6.11 17.42
N THR A 8 -8.97 -6.92 16.47
CA THR A 8 -8.17 -7.27 15.28
C THR A 8 -7.88 -6.05 14.42
N CYS A 9 -8.89 -5.19 14.22
CA CYS A 9 -8.70 -3.92 13.49
C CYS A 9 -7.64 -3.05 14.16
N GLU A 10 -7.68 -2.93 15.47
CA GLU A 10 -6.71 -2.15 16.23
C GLU A 10 -5.30 -2.74 16.11
N MET A 11 -5.17 -4.07 16.25
CA MET A 11 -3.89 -4.78 16.18
C MET A 11 -3.27 -4.72 14.79
N ALA A 12 -4.09 -4.77 13.74
CA ALA A 12 -3.64 -4.76 12.34
C ALA A 12 -3.63 -3.37 11.71
N ASN A 13 -4.02 -2.35 12.46
CA ASN A 13 -4.14 -0.97 11.98
C ASN A 13 -4.99 -0.90 10.70
N MET A 14 -6.18 -1.45 10.76
CA MET A 14 -7.08 -1.61 9.63
C MET A 14 -8.48 -1.13 10.02
N THR A 15 -9.23 -0.59 9.05
CA THR A 15 -10.62 -0.21 9.31
C THR A 15 -11.52 -1.43 9.38
N TYR A 16 -12.66 -1.28 10.05
CA TYR A 16 -13.66 -2.34 10.14
C TYR A 16 -14.15 -2.76 8.75
N GLU A 17 -14.42 -1.79 7.87
CA GLU A 17 -14.88 -2.04 6.51
C GLU A 17 -13.86 -2.84 5.70
N ALA A 18 -12.58 -2.50 5.83
CA ALA A 18 -11.51 -3.22 5.13
C ALA A 18 -11.41 -4.66 5.60
N LEU A 19 -11.43 -4.89 6.91
CA LEU A 19 -11.37 -6.25 7.47
C LEU A 19 -12.59 -7.07 7.07
N LYS A 20 -13.78 -6.47 7.16
CA LYS A 20 -15.04 -7.11 6.73
C LYS A 20 -14.96 -7.50 5.25
N TYR A 21 -14.48 -6.60 4.41
CA TYR A 21 -14.32 -6.86 2.98
C TYR A 21 -13.37 -8.02 2.73
N TYR A 22 -12.23 -8.05 3.41
CA TYR A 22 -11.25 -9.14 3.28
C TYR A 22 -11.84 -10.48 3.71
N CYS A 23 -12.63 -10.50 4.77
CA CYS A 23 -13.36 -11.70 5.18
C CYS A 23 -14.34 -12.14 4.11
N ASN A 24 -15.11 -11.20 3.56
CA ASN A 24 -16.16 -11.49 2.57
C ASN A 24 -15.61 -12.01 1.24
N VAL A 25 -14.43 -11.53 0.83
CA VAL A 25 -13.81 -12.00 -0.43
C VAL A 25 -12.90 -13.22 -0.23
N GLY A 26 -12.89 -13.79 0.98
CA GLY A 26 -12.17 -15.03 1.24
C GLY A 26 -10.67 -14.89 1.37
N LEU A 27 -10.17 -13.70 1.70
CA LEU A 27 -8.72 -13.47 1.88
C LEU A 27 -8.18 -13.94 3.22
N ILE A 28 -9.06 -14.20 4.20
CA ILE A 28 -8.67 -14.64 5.52
C ILE A 28 -9.21 -16.03 5.76
N PRO A 29 -8.38 -17.08 5.63
CA PRO A 29 -8.84 -18.45 5.83
C PRO A 29 -9.02 -18.75 7.32
N ASN A 30 -9.85 -19.73 7.61
CA ASN A 30 -10.00 -20.30 8.95
C ASN A 30 -10.54 -19.32 10.01
N VAL A 31 -11.31 -18.31 9.58
CA VAL A 31 -11.99 -17.41 10.50
C VAL A 31 -13.08 -18.21 11.23
N LYS A 32 -13.07 -18.15 12.53
CA LYS A 32 -14.03 -18.86 13.37
C LYS A 32 -15.11 -17.89 13.84
N ARG A 33 -16.19 -18.46 14.39
CA ARG A 33 -17.27 -17.69 14.98
C ARG A 33 -17.50 -18.14 16.41
N ASP A 34 -17.84 -17.20 17.28
CA ASP A 34 -18.17 -17.50 18.66
C ASP A 34 -19.63 -17.99 18.75
N LYS A 35 -20.10 -18.26 19.96
CA LYS A 35 -21.46 -18.73 20.23
C LYS A 35 -22.54 -17.74 19.80
N ASN A 36 -22.19 -16.45 19.65
CA ASN A 36 -23.10 -15.40 19.20
C ASN A 36 -22.98 -15.15 17.69
N ASN A 37 -22.28 -16.04 16.96
CA ASN A 37 -22.05 -15.97 15.52
C ASN A 37 -21.21 -14.74 15.09
N HIS A 38 -20.41 -14.19 16.00
CA HIS A 38 -19.47 -13.12 15.68
C HIS A 38 -18.13 -13.73 15.24
N ARG A 39 -17.50 -13.12 14.24
CA ARG A 39 -16.17 -13.53 13.79
C ARG A 39 -15.15 -13.31 14.92
N VAL A 40 -14.29 -14.31 15.11
CA VAL A 40 -13.17 -14.24 16.05
C VAL A 40 -11.89 -14.69 15.33
N PHE A 41 -10.77 -14.12 15.74
CA PHE A 41 -9.50 -14.29 15.05
C PHE A 41 -8.44 -14.77 16.04
N ASP A 42 -7.63 -15.73 15.63
CA ASP A 42 -6.50 -16.19 16.43
C ASP A 42 -5.21 -15.44 16.03
N GLU A 43 -4.11 -15.75 16.70
CA GLU A 43 -2.80 -15.15 16.44
C GLU A 43 -2.36 -15.33 14.99
N ASN A 44 -2.58 -16.51 14.42
CA ASN A 44 -2.22 -16.79 13.02
C ASN A 44 -3.03 -15.94 12.06
N ASN A 45 -4.32 -15.77 12.32
CA ASN A 45 -5.17 -14.89 11.52
C ASN A 45 -4.64 -13.46 11.55
N ILE A 46 -4.29 -12.96 12.73
CA ILE A 46 -3.82 -11.59 12.88
C ILE A 46 -2.50 -11.38 12.13
N ASN A 47 -1.57 -12.33 12.25
CA ASN A 47 -0.30 -12.26 11.53
C ASN A 47 -0.53 -12.27 10.01
N TRP A 48 -1.45 -13.09 9.54
CA TRP A 48 -1.80 -13.14 8.12
C TRP A 48 -2.45 -11.82 7.65
N ILE A 49 -3.36 -11.26 8.45
CA ILE A 49 -4.01 -9.97 8.15
C ILE A 49 -2.97 -8.85 8.03
N LYS A 50 -1.98 -8.83 8.92
CA LYS A 50 -0.88 -7.87 8.83
C LYS A 50 -0.09 -8.04 7.53
N SER A 51 0.15 -9.28 7.12
CA SER A 51 0.81 -9.58 5.84
C SER A 51 0.00 -9.06 4.65
N LEU A 52 -1.33 -9.24 4.68
CA LEU A 52 -2.22 -8.73 3.63
C LEU A 52 -2.12 -7.21 3.52
N SER A 53 -2.05 -6.51 4.64
CA SER A 53 -1.89 -5.05 4.65
C SER A 53 -0.59 -4.64 3.97
N CYS A 54 0.50 -5.35 4.22
CA CYS A 54 1.78 -5.10 3.57
C CYS A 54 1.70 -5.36 2.05
N LEU A 55 1.07 -6.45 1.65
CA LEU A 55 0.91 -6.79 0.23
C LEU A 55 0.04 -5.77 -0.49
N LYS A 56 -1.01 -5.29 0.15
CA LYS A 56 -1.85 -4.22 -0.39
C LYS A 56 -1.04 -2.95 -0.60
N ASN A 57 -0.22 -2.58 0.38
CA ASN A 57 0.64 -1.39 0.29
C ASN A 57 1.69 -1.52 -0.83
N CYS A 58 2.09 -2.74 -1.16
CA CYS A 58 2.96 -3.01 -2.31
C CYS A 58 2.26 -2.79 -3.65
N GLY A 59 0.93 -2.73 -3.65
CA GLY A 59 0.15 -2.55 -4.86
C GLY A 59 -0.49 -3.82 -5.41
N MET A 60 -0.49 -4.91 -4.65
CA MET A 60 -1.19 -6.12 -5.05
C MET A 60 -2.69 -5.90 -5.10
N SER A 61 -3.31 -6.36 -6.18
CA SER A 61 -4.76 -6.37 -6.33
C SER A 61 -5.38 -7.47 -5.44
N ILE A 62 -6.69 -7.40 -5.25
CA ILE A 62 -7.42 -8.45 -4.53
C ILE A 62 -7.20 -9.81 -5.19
N LYS A 63 -7.26 -9.86 -6.53
CA LYS A 63 -7.03 -11.12 -7.28
C LYS A 63 -5.63 -11.66 -7.07
N GLU A 64 -4.62 -10.80 -7.07
CA GLU A 64 -3.24 -11.19 -6.82
C GLU A 64 -3.07 -11.69 -5.39
N MET A 65 -3.67 -11.04 -4.41
CA MET A 65 -3.64 -11.50 -3.02
C MET A 65 -4.34 -12.85 -2.84
N GLN A 66 -5.47 -13.06 -3.54
CA GLN A 66 -6.16 -14.35 -3.53
C GLN A 66 -5.29 -15.45 -4.13
N ALA A 67 -4.59 -15.16 -5.22
CA ALA A 67 -3.67 -16.12 -5.85
C ALA A 67 -2.50 -16.44 -4.92
N TYR A 68 -1.95 -15.44 -4.26
CA TYR A 68 -0.86 -15.62 -3.29
C TYR A 68 -1.32 -16.48 -2.10
N LEU A 69 -2.49 -16.19 -1.55
CA LEU A 69 -3.09 -16.98 -0.48
C LEU A 69 -3.22 -18.44 -0.89
N LYS A 70 -3.74 -18.69 -2.08
CA LYS A 70 -3.93 -20.05 -2.60
C LYS A 70 -2.59 -20.81 -2.63
N LEU A 71 -1.53 -20.17 -3.08
CA LEU A 71 -0.20 -20.76 -3.09
C LEU A 71 0.29 -21.05 -1.66
N CYS A 72 0.10 -20.12 -0.74
CA CYS A 72 0.48 -20.31 0.66
C CYS A 72 -0.23 -21.51 1.28
N LEU A 73 -1.51 -21.70 0.96
CA LEU A 73 -2.29 -22.83 1.49
C LEU A 73 -1.82 -24.18 0.94
N GLN A 74 -1.18 -24.20 -0.21
CA GLN A 74 -0.62 -25.42 -0.79
C GLN A 74 0.68 -25.86 -0.11
N GLY A 75 1.30 -24.98 0.67
CA GLY A 75 2.46 -25.33 1.47
C GLY A 75 3.80 -25.00 0.83
N GLU A 76 4.84 -25.60 1.37
CA GLU A 76 6.23 -25.29 1.05
C GLU A 76 6.59 -25.45 -0.44
N GLN A 77 5.97 -26.40 -1.13
CA GLN A 77 6.27 -26.67 -2.55
C GLN A 77 5.95 -25.50 -3.48
N THR A 78 5.16 -24.51 -3.03
CA THR A 78 4.83 -23.33 -3.83
C THR A 78 5.73 -22.13 -3.55
N ILE A 79 6.74 -22.28 -2.70
CA ILE A 79 7.67 -21.18 -2.42
C ILE A 79 8.30 -20.59 -3.69
N PRO A 80 8.75 -21.39 -4.68
CA PRO A 80 9.30 -20.80 -5.91
C PRO A 80 8.31 -19.84 -6.61
N GLU A 81 7.04 -20.23 -6.76
CA GLU A 81 6.02 -19.39 -7.38
C GLU A 81 5.75 -18.14 -6.56
N ARG A 82 5.74 -18.28 -5.23
CA ARG A 82 5.55 -17.13 -4.33
C ARG A 82 6.70 -16.15 -4.44
N GLN A 83 7.93 -16.66 -4.56
CA GLN A 83 9.13 -15.83 -4.75
C GLN A 83 9.03 -15.00 -6.04
N GLU A 84 8.54 -15.60 -7.13
CA GLU A 84 8.33 -14.88 -8.38
C GLU A 84 7.32 -13.76 -8.23
N MET A 85 6.20 -14.01 -7.56
CA MET A 85 5.19 -12.99 -7.30
C MET A 85 5.74 -11.83 -6.48
N LEU A 86 6.52 -12.13 -5.45
CA LEU A 86 7.13 -11.11 -4.60
C LEU A 86 8.21 -10.32 -5.34
N GLU A 87 8.98 -10.97 -6.19
CA GLU A 87 10.00 -10.29 -7.01
C GLU A 87 9.36 -9.30 -7.98
N GLU A 88 8.23 -9.67 -8.59
CA GLU A 88 7.47 -8.78 -9.46
C GLU A 88 6.95 -7.55 -8.69
N GLN A 89 6.43 -7.76 -7.47
CA GLN A 89 5.97 -6.66 -6.62
C GLN A 89 7.12 -5.73 -6.23
N LYS A 90 8.26 -6.29 -5.92
CA LYS A 90 9.48 -5.53 -5.60
C LYS A 90 9.90 -4.65 -6.78
N TYR A 91 9.89 -5.21 -7.98
CA TYR A 91 10.20 -4.46 -9.21
C TYR A 91 9.24 -3.27 -9.40
N ASN A 92 7.94 -3.52 -9.23
CA ASN A 92 6.93 -2.47 -9.36
C ASN A 92 7.09 -1.38 -8.30
N LEU A 93 7.45 -1.74 -7.07
CA LEU A 93 7.72 -0.78 -6.00
C LEU A 93 8.95 0.07 -6.29
N ILE A 94 10.01 -0.52 -6.82
CA ILE A 94 11.22 0.21 -7.21
C ILE A 94 10.89 1.24 -8.28
N LYS A 95 10.08 0.87 -9.27
CA LYS A 95 9.62 1.82 -10.31
C LYS A 95 8.84 2.98 -9.71
N LYS A 96 7.93 2.71 -8.78
CA LYS A 96 7.17 3.74 -8.08
C LYS A 96 8.09 4.65 -7.26
N LEU A 97 9.09 4.08 -6.62
CA LEU A 97 10.06 4.86 -5.85
C LEU A 97 10.82 5.83 -6.77
N GLU A 98 11.26 5.36 -7.94
CA GLU A 98 11.94 6.21 -8.93
C GLU A 98 11.04 7.35 -9.39
N GLU A 99 9.76 7.07 -9.67
CA GLU A 99 8.78 8.08 -10.06
C GLU A 99 8.59 9.14 -8.96
N ILE A 100 8.52 8.69 -7.70
CA ILE A 100 8.39 9.60 -6.55
C ILE A 100 9.64 10.46 -6.43
N GLN A 101 10.82 9.89 -6.60
CA GLN A 101 12.09 10.63 -6.57
C GLN A 101 12.15 11.70 -7.65
N GLU A 102 11.70 11.40 -8.86
CA GLU A 102 11.61 12.37 -9.95
C GLU A 102 10.64 13.51 -9.62
N SER A 103 9.50 13.17 -9.00
CA SER A 103 8.52 14.18 -8.57
C SER A 103 9.10 15.10 -7.50
N LEU A 104 9.88 14.56 -6.56
CA LEU A 104 10.56 15.36 -5.54
C LEU A 104 11.59 16.30 -6.15
N LYS A 105 12.35 15.83 -7.12
CA LYS A 105 13.32 16.65 -7.84
C LYS A 105 12.64 17.83 -8.55
N TYR A 106 11.49 17.57 -9.15
CA TYR A 106 10.72 18.61 -9.82
C TYR A 106 10.28 19.70 -8.82
N ILE A 107 9.76 19.28 -7.67
CA ILE A 107 9.32 20.22 -6.63
C ILE A 107 10.51 21.03 -6.10
N ASP A 108 11.61 20.36 -5.79
CA ASP A 108 12.83 21.02 -5.30
C ASP A 108 13.33 22.08 -6.29
N LYS A 109 13.30 21.76 -7.57
CA LYS A 109 13.72 22.68 -8.64
C LYS A 109 12.80 23.90 -8.71
N LYS A 110 11.48 23.69 -8.58
CA LYS A 110 10.49 24.77 -8.57
C LYS A 110 10.67 25.66 -7.35
N GLN A 111 10.85 25.07 -6.17
CA GLN A 111 11.07 25.83 -4.94
C GLN A 111 12.36 26.67 -5.03
N LYS A 112 13.42 26.10 -5.58
CA LYS A 112 14.67 26.80 -5.79
C LYS A 112 14.47 28.01 -6.72
N PHE A 113 13.76 27.82 -7.84
CA PHE A 113 13.45 28.88 -8.77
C PHE A 113 12.67 30.00 -8.08
N TYR A 114 11.62 29.66 -7.33
CA TYR A 114 10.81 30.66 -6.63
C TYR A 114 11.64 31.43 -5.59
N ASN A 115 12.50 30.76 -4.86
CA ASN A 115 13.40 31.41 -3.90
C ASN A 115 14.35 32.37 -4.61
N GLN A 116 14.89 31.98 -5.75
CA GLN A 116 15.77 32.84 -6.54
C GLN A 116 15.03 34.07 -7.06
N VAL A 117 13.77 33.92 -7.48
CA VAL A 117 12.95 35.06 -7.91
C VAL A 117 12.70 35.99 -6.72
N LEU A 118 12.30 35.45 -5.57
CA LEU A 118 12.05 36.26 -4.37
C LEU A 118 13.28 36.99 -3.86
N ASN A 119 14.46 36.40 -4.04
CA ASN A 119 15.73 37.02 -3.64
C ASN A 119 16.30 37.97 -4.70
N GLY A 120 15.60 38.14 -5.83
CA GLY A 120 16.08 39.03 -6.90
C GLY A 120 17.23 38.49 -7.74
N GLU A 121 17.51 37.18 -7.64
CA GLU A 121 18.62 36.52 -8.34
C GLU A 121 18.30 36.21 -9.81
N VAL A 122 17.03 35.93 -10.10
CA VAL A 122 16.55 35.61 -11.45
C VAL A 122 15.20 36.29 -11.68
N GLU A 123 14.86 36.50 -12.96
CA GLU A 123 13.56 37.05 -13.34
C GLU A 123 12.50 35.97 -13.28
N TYR A 124 11.30 36.39 -12.87
CA TYR A 124 10.13 35.50 -12.89
C TYR A 124 9.67 35.23 -14.32
N HIS A 125 9.33 33.99 -14.60
CA HIS A 125 8.65 33.60 -15.84
C HIS A 125 7.58 32.53 -15.54
N SER A 126 6.60 32.45 -16.44
CA SER A 126 5.50 31.50 -16.32
C SER A 126 5.10 31.01 -17.70
N TYR A 127 4.65 29.77 -17.79
CA TYR A 127 4.05 29.24 -19.02
C TYR A 127 2.57 29.57 -19.13
N LEU A 128 1.97 30.13 -18.07
CA LEU A 128 0.53 30.37 -17.99
C LEU A 128 0.14 31.82 -18.27
N ILE A 129 1.01 32.75 -17.99
CA ILE A 129 0.75 34.18 -18.14
C ILE A 129 1.96 34.86 -18.78
N ASP A 130 1.70 35.98 -19.43
CA ASP A 130 2.76 36.81 -20.00
C ASP A 130 3.47 37.56 -18.87
N THR A 131 4.77 37.34 -18.74
CA THR A 131 5.60 37.93 -17.71
C THR A 131 6.63 38.90 -18.33
N SER A 132 6.54 39.15 -19.67
CA SER A 132 7.45 40.06 -20.30
C SER A 132 7.23 41.48 -19.76
N LYS A 133 8.33 42.14 -19.33
CA LYS A 133 8.25 43.53 -18.88
C LYS A 133 8.14 44.43 -20.08
N LYS A 134 7.05 45.19 -20.12
CA LYS A 134 6.93 46.30 -21.09
C LYS A 134 7.64 47.47 -20.48
N SER A 135 8.68 47.89 -21.12
CA SER A 135 9.38 49.13 -20.76
C SER A 135 8.50 50.33 -21.08
#